data_f02e28ff7ffe43b00aa49cef2229e3d5
#
_entry.id   f02e28ff7ffe43b00aa49cef2229e3d5
#
_cell.length_a   1.000
_cell.length_b   1.000
_cell.length_c   1.000
_cell.angle_alpha   90.00
_cell.angle_beta   90.00
_cell.angle_gamma   90.00
#
_symmetry.space_group_name_H-M   'P 1'
#
loop_
_entity.id
_entity.type
_entity.pdbx_description
1 polymer ?
#
loop_
_entity_poly.entity_id
_entity_poly.type
_entity_poly.pdbx_seq_one_letter_code
_entity_poly.pdbx_strand_id
1 'polypeptide(L)'
;MEQLYTRDTQAIFWNNNKTAIQRMLDYDYTIQRKTPSVAAIVAPTSGNKFEKFFYGPDEVMIPLFKTTAAAKAAQPQADVLLNFASFRTAYDVTMEALEIGGFSSIMITAEGIPERLARGMNQTARDKGVIVIGPATVGAITPGAFKVANIGGTITNIVSSKLHRAGSCGLVTRSGGLFNELSNIISINADGIAEGVAIGGDRFVGSVFIDNMLRMEKNPEVKYMILLGEVGGTEEYKVIEAIKSGAITKPVIAWCIGTIAKYYDSGVQFGHAGASANAESETAEYKNKAMAEAGIHVPATFNDLPAKIKEVFESLNIADIPEPDMSVCPTVRRSKEFICTISDDRGDEATYAGFPISSVATPDTGKGIGDVVSLLW
;
A
#
# COMPACT_ATOMS: atom_id res chain seq x y z
N MET A 1 -1.60 -17.81 8.51
CA MET A 1 -2.09 -16.50 8.96
C MET A 1 -3.16 -16.09 7.95
N GLU A 2 -4.42 -16.00 8.38
CA GLU A 2 -5.55 -15.71 7.47
C GLU A 2 -5.64 -14.23 7.12
N GLN A 3 -5.22 -13.33 8.02
CA GLN A 3 -5.22 -11.88 7.84
C GLN A 3 -3.79 -11.34 8.01
N LEU A 4 -3.38 -10.38 7.18
CA LEU A 4 -2.01 -9.86 7.19
C LEU A 4 -1.72 -9.09 8.47
N TYR A 5 -2.64 -8.21 8.88
CA TYR A 5 -2.50 -7.37 10.07
C TYR A 5 -3.78 -7.31 10.89
N THR A 6 -3.62 -7.07 12.18
CA THR A 6 -4.72 -6.92 13.15
C THR A 6 -4.65 -5.54 13.84
N ARG A 7 -5.64 -5.22 14.66
CA ARG A 7 -5.61 -3.99 15.49
C ARG A 7 -4.50 -3.99 16.55
N ASP A 8 -3.92 -5.15 16.86
CA ASP A 8 -2.83 -5.27 17.83
C ASP A 8 -1.44 -5.21 17.18
N THR A 9 -1.36 -5.29 15.84
CA THR A 9 -0.11 -5.20 15.09
C THR A 9 0.63 -3.91 15.39
N GLN A 10 1.92 -3.99 15.71
CA GLN A 10 2.80 -2.86 15.92
C GLN A 10 4.07 -2.93 15.08
N ALA A 11 4.61 -1.77 14.73
CA ALA A 11 5.77 -1.65 13.87
C ALA A 11 6.95 -0.94 14.53
N ILE A 12 8.15 -1.36 14.12
CA ILE A 12 9.39 -0.64 14.32
C ILE A 12 9.75 0.05 13.01
N PHE A 13 9.97 1.36 13.04
CA PHE A 13 10.51 2.10 11.89
C PHE A 13 12.02 2.04 11.88
N TRP A 14 12.61 1.64 10.79
CA TRP A 14 14.02 1.85 10.52
C TRP A 14 14.20 3.12 9.70
N ASN A 15 14.91 4.09 10.24
CA ASN A 15 15.02 5.49 9.87
C ASN A 15 13.84 6.36 10.38
N ASN A 16 14.15 7.57 10.85
CA ASN A 16 13.18 8.52 11.40
C ASN A 16 12.46 9.31 10.32
N ASN A 17 11.59 8.62 9.56
CA ASN A 17 10.71 9.27 8.58
C ASN A 17 9.48 9.87 9.28
N LYS A 18 9.60 11.11 9.75
CA LYS A 18 8.56 11.80 10.54
C LYS A 18 7.21 11.85 9.82
N THR A 19 7.20 12.07 8.52
CA THR A 19 5.96 12.16 7.74
C THR A 19 5.23 10.82 7.69
N ALA A 20 5.93 9.73 7.40
CA ALA A 20 5.32 8.41 7.33
C ALA A 20 4.83 7.94 8.71
N ILE A 21 5.62 8.19 9.76
CA ILE A 21 5.25 7.88 11.14
C ILE A 21 3.99 8.65 11.54
N GLN A 22 3.96 9.97 11.33
CA GLN A 22 2.81 10.79 11.68
C GLN A 22 1.55 10.34 10.92
N ARG A 23 1.66 10.00 9.64
CA ARG A 23 0.54 9.48 8.85
C ARG A 23 -0.03 8.16 9.39
N MET A 24 0.82 7.31 9.96
CA MET A 24 0.34 6.09 10.62
C MET A 24 -0.40 6.42 11.92
N LEU A 25 0.13 7.33 12.74
CA LEU A 25 -0.50 7.76 13.98
C LEU A 25 -1.83 8.50 13.73
N ASP A 26 -1.89 9.32 12.68
CA ASP A 26 -3.13 9.97 12.25
C ASP A 26 -4.20 8.94 11.84
N TYR A 27 -3.78 7.89 11.15
CA TYR A 27 -4.65 6.77 10.79
C TYR A 27 -5.14 6.00 12.03
N ASP A 28 -4.22 5.66 12.92
CA ASP A 28 -4.56 4.97 14.18
C ASP A 28 -5.61 5.73 14.98
N TYR A 29 -5.44 7.05 15.06
CA TYR A 29 -6.39 7.91 15.73
C TYR A 29 -7.75 7.94 15.02
N THR A 30 -7.75 8.03 13.68
CA THR A 30 -8.97 8.02 12.86
C THR A 30 -9.79 6.75 13.05
N ILE A 31 -9.12 5.60 13.15
CA ILE A 31 -9.78 4.31 13.41
C ILE A 31 -9.94 3.99 14.90
N GLN A 32 -9.66 4.95 15.78
CA GLN A 32 -9.80 4.84 17.23
C GLN A 32 -9.02 3.64 17.82
N ARG A 33 -7.75 3.46 17.42
CA ARG A 33 -6.87 2.49 18.09
C ARG A 33 -6.59 2.94 19.51
N LYS A 34 -6.54 2.00 20.45
CA LYS A 34 -6.16 2.28 21.84
C LYS A 34 -4.67 2.51 22.01
N THR A 35 -3.86 1.82 21.19
CA THR A 35 -2.42 1.85 21.23
C THR A 35 -1.87 2.25 19.86
N PRO A 36 -0.92 3.20 19.79
CA PRO A 36 -0.26 3.55 18.54
C PRO A 36 0.37 2.33 17.84
N SER A 37 0.25 2.28 16.52
CA SER A 37 0.85 1.20 15.70
C SER A 37 2.36 1.31 15.59
N VAL A 38 2.93 2.49 15.86
CA VAL A 38 4.38 2.71 15.85
C VAL A 38 4.94 2.55 17.26
N ALA A 39 5.65 1.46 17.52
CA ALA A 39 6.18 1.14 18.84
C ALA A 39 7.57 1.74 19.09
N ALA A 40 8.42 1.85 18.06
CA ALA A 40 9.78 2.38 18.18
C ALA A 40 10.33 2.85 16.84
N ILE A 41 11.40 3.64 16.90
CA ILE A 41 12.18 4.10 15.76
C ILE A 41 13.63 3.67 15.93
N VAL A 42 14.24 3.14 14.88
CA VAL A 42 15.68 2.88 14.80
C VAL A 42 16.33 4.03 14.04
N ALA A 43 17.22 4.76 14.70
CA ALA A 43 17.95 5.89 14.15
C ALA A 43 19.42 5.85 14.56
N PRO A 44 20.31 5.15 13.82
CA PRO A 44 21.69 4.88 14.22
C PRO A 44 22.51 6.12 14.58
N THR A 45 22.22 7.24 13.93
CA THR A 45 22.96 8.52 14.12
C THR A 45 22.42 9.39 15.24
N SER A 46 21.20 9.15 15.73
CA SER A 46 20.52 10.05 16.67
C SER A 46 20.72 9.73 18.15
N GLY A 47 21.21 8.54 18.48
CA GLY A 47 21.31 8.06 19.86
C GLY A 47 19.94 7.68 20.46
N ASN A 48 19.99 7.14 21.70
CA ASN A 48 18.78 6.75 22.40
C ASN A 48 18.10 8.00 22.97
N LYS A 49 16.88 8.26 22.54
CA LYS A 49 16.02 9.37 22.99
C LYS A 49 14.58 9.09 22.60
N PHE A 50 13.70 10.04 22.84
CA PHE A 50 12.34 10.02 22.34
C PHE A 50 12.19 11.03 21.21
N GLU A 51 11.27 10.76 20.27
CA GLU A 51 10.82 11.70 19.26
C GLU A 51 9.34 12.01 19.49
N LYS A 52 8.99 13.30 19.40
CA LYS A 52 7.64 13.78 19.61
C LYS A 52 6.81 13.69 18.34
N PHE A 53 5.61 13.13 18.46
CA PHE A 53 4.57 13.09 17.45
C PHE A 53 3.22 13.49 18.04
N PHE A 54 2.17 13.44 17.23
CA PHE A 54 0.81 13.71 17.68
C PHE A 54 -0.07 12.46 17.51
N TYR A 55 -0.95 12.25 18.47
CA TYR A 55 -2.01 11.24 18.43
C TYR A 55 -3.34 11.96 18.63
N GLY A 56 -3.94 12.39 17.51
CA GLY A 56 -5.03 13.36 17.55
C GLY A 56 -4.57 14.70 18.16
N PRO A 57 -5.26 15.19 19.22
CA PRO A 57 -4.88 16.43 19.89
C PRO A 57 -3.69 16.28 20.85
N ASP A 58 -3.33 15.06 21.22
CA ASP A 58 -2.35 14.77 22.26
C ASP A 58 -0.95 14.54 21.69
N GLU A 59 0.07 14.88 22.49
CA GLU A 59 1.46 14.56 22.16
C GLU A 59 1.79 13.13 22.58
N VAL A 60 2.49 12.39 21.73
CA VAL A 60 3.02 11.06 22.02
C VAL A 60 4.52 11.02 21.80
N MET A 61 5.22 10.37 22.71
CA MET A 61 6.68 10.22 22.67
C MET A 61 7.03 8.80 22.21
N ILE A 62 7.58 8.67 21.00
CA ILE A 62 8.04 7.40 20.47
C ILE A 62 9.53 7.21 20.76
N PRO A 63 9.93 6.07 21.38
CA PRO A 63 11.32 5.83 21.72
C PRO A 63 12.19 5.59 20.46
N LEU A 64 13.41 6.18 20.48
CA LEU A 64 14.44 5.99 19.48
C LEU A 64 15.54 5.08 20.00
N PHE A 65 15.97 4.14 19.17
CA PHE A 65 17.09 3.23 19.45
C PHE A 65 18.16 3.34 18.36
N LYS A 66 19.41 2.99 18.71
CA LYS A 66 20.51 2.98 17.74
C LYS A 66 20.52 1.75 16.84
N THR A 67 19.94 0.64 17.30
CA THR A 67 19.98 -0.65 16.59
C THR A 67 18.61 -1.30 16.56
N THR A 68 18.38 -2.11 15.55
CA THR A 68 17.15 -2.91 15.41
C THR A 68 17.00 -3.89 16.57
N ALA A 69 18.10 -4.51 17.02
CA ALA A 69 18.12 -5.44 18.14
C ALA A 69 17.66 -4.77 19.45
N ALA A 70 18.15 -3.56 19.74
CA ALA A 70 17.75 -2.82 20.94
C ALA A 70 16.28 -2.42 20.90
N ALA A 71 15.79 -1.96 19.73
CA ALA A 71 14.38 -1.64 19.54
C ALA A 71 13.48 -2.86 19.71
N LYS A 72 13.84 -4.00 19.11
CA LYS A 72 13.08 -5.26 19.20
C LYS A 72 13.07 -5.82 20.62
N ALA A 73 14.19 -5.75 21.34
CA ALA A 73 14.28 -6.17 22.74
C ALA A 73 13.40 -5.32 23.66
N ALA A 74 13.30 -4.02 23.41
CA ALA A 74 12.44 -3.10 24.17
C ALA A 74 10.97 -3.18 23.80
N GLN A 75 10.66 -3.60 22.57
CA GLN A 75 9.30 -3.70 22.01
C GLN A 75 9.08 -5.10 21.40
N PRO A 76 9.08 -6.16 22.21
CA PRO A 76 9.03 -7.54 21.73
C PRO A 76 7.72 -7.87 20.98
N GLN A 77 6.64 -7.15 21.25
CA GLN A 77 5.33 -7.30 20.58
C GLN A 77 5.28 -6.70 19.19
N ALA A 78 6.21 -5.76 18.85
CA ALA A 78 6.24 -5.16 17.52
C ALA A 78 6.78 -6.19 16.50
N ASP A 79 5.94 -6.68 15.64
CA ASP A 79 6.22 -7.77 14.70
C ASP A 79 6.35 -7.34 13.23
N VAL A 80 6.26 -6.03 12.97
CA VAL A 80 6.46 -5.44 11.66
C VAL A 80 7.69 -4.54 11.65
N LEU A 81 8.58 -4.72 10.66
CA LEU A 81 9.66 -3.77 10.41
C LEU A 81 9.33 -2.93 9.17
N LEU A 82 9.37 -1.60 9.31
CA LEU A 82 9.23 -0.65 8.22
C LEU A 82 10.60 -0.10 7.84
N ASN A 83 11.18 -0.67 6.78
CA ASN A 83 12.53 -0.35 6.34
C ASN A 83 12.52 0.86 5.39
N PHE A 84 12.85 2.03 5.94
CA PHE A 84 13.03 3.30 5.23
C PHE A 84 14.52 3.63 4.99
N ALA A 85 15.37 2.62 4.97
CA ALA A 85 16.77 2.79 4.58
C ALA A 85 16.89 3.12 3.08
N SER A 86 18.00 3.72 2.70
CA SER A 86 18.32 3.92 1.28
C SER A 86 18.54 2.58 0.58
N PHE A 87 18.43 2.53 -0.75
CA PHE A 87 18.69 1.31 -1.53
C PHE A 87 20.09 0.70 -1.27
N ARG A 88 21.04 1.51 -0.80
CA ARG A 88 22.42 1.07 -0.47
C ARG A 88 22.48 0.24 0.81
N THR A 89 21.56 0.47 1.75
CA THR A 89 21.57 -0.13 3.08
C THR A 89 20.34 -0.95 3.41
N ALA A 90 19.28 -0.85 2.58
CA ALA A 90 18.01 -1.54 2.82
C ALA A 90 18.17 -3.08 2.87
N TYR A 91 19.08 -3.64 2.07
CA TYR A 91 19.42 -5.06 2.12
C TYR A 91 19.99 -5.44 3.49
N ASP A 92 21.02 -4.73 3.97
CA ASP A 92 21.68 -5.06 5.23
C ASP A 92 20.71 -4.95 6.42
N VAL A 93 19.88 -3.90 6.42
CA VAL A 93 18.83 -3.70 7.44
C VAL A 93 17.81 -4.84 7.44
N THR A 94 17.41 -5.30 6.27
CA THR A 94 16.47 -6.43 6.17
C THR A 94 17.11 -7.73 6.64
N MET A 95 18.36 -8.00 6.25
CA MET A 95 19.09 -9.18 6.69
C MET A 95 19.33 -9.20 8.19
N GLU A 96 19.72 -8.06 8.78
CA GLU A 96 19.83 -7.90 10.25
C GLU A 96 18.50 -8.25 10.94
N ALA A 97 17.38 -7.72 10.45
CA ALA A 97 16.06 -8.01 11.02
C ALA A 97 15.67 -9.49 10.91
N LEU A 98 15.98 -10.12 9.77
CA LEU A 98 15.76 -11.55 9.58
C LEU A 98 16.63 -12.40 10.53
N GLU A 99 17.84 -11.97 10.86
CA GLU A 99 18.71 -12.64 11.83
C GLU A 99 18.21 -12.46 13.26
N ILE A 100 17.81 -11.26 13.65
CA ILE A 100 17.21 -10.98 14.98
C ILE A 100 15.94 -11.81 15.18
N GLY A 101 15.12 -11.96 14.15
CA GLY A 101 13.86 -12.69 14.19
C GLY A 101 12.73 -11.98 14.93
N GLY A 102 11.59 -12.68 15.05
CA GLY A 102 10.39 -12.15 15.71
C GLY A 102 9.62 -11.10 14.90
N PHE A 103 9.95 -10.92 13.62
CA PHE A 103 9.15 -10.15 12.68
C PHE A 103 8.30 -11.08 11.81
N SER A 104 7.02 -10.78 11.71
CA SER A 104 6.08 -11.48 10.82
C SER A 104 6.16 -10.92 9.40
N SER A 105 6.41 -9.59 9.29
CA SER A 105 6.58 -8.95 8.01
C SER A 105 7.60 -7.82 8.04
N ILE A 106 8.22 -7.57 6.87
CA ILE A 106 9.17 -6.48 6.63
C ILE A 106 8.73 -5.75 5.36
N MET A 107 8.53 -4.43 5.46
CA MET A 107 8.24 -3.59 4.31
C MET A 107 9.47 -2.79 3.91
N ILE A 108 9.77 -2.70 2.62
CA ILE A 108 10.95 -2.03 2.07
C ILE A 108 10.51 -0.96 1.08
N THR A 109 10.69 0.32 1.45
CA THR A 109 10.32 1.45 0.57
C THR A 109 11.34 1.71 -0.53
N ALA A 110 12.62 1.39 -0.28
CA ALA A 110 13.69 1.67 -1.23
C ALA A 110 13.43 1.01 -2.58
N GLU A 111 13.73 1.75 -3.65
CA GLU A 111 13.74 1.28 -5.03
C GLU A 111 15.19 1.05 -5.47
N GLY A 112 15.43 0.03 -6.31
CA GLY A 112 16.73 -0.23 -6.92
C GLY A 112 17.71 -0.99 -6.03
N ILE A 113 17.25 -1.85 -5.13
CA ILE A 113 18.13 -2.83 -4.48
C ILE A 113 18.71 -3.74 -5.56
N PRO A 114 20.05 -3.96 -5.57
CA PRO A 114 20.67 -4.83 -6.59
C PRO A 114 19.99 -6.20 -6.67
N GLU A 115 19.60 -6.62 -7.87
CA GLU A 115 18.77 -7.81 -8.11
C GLU A 115 19.31 -9.07 -7.42
N ARG A 116 20.65 -9.27 -7.44
CA ARG A 116 21.27 -10.41 -6.77
C ARG A 116 21.02 -10.40 -5.27
N LEU A 117 21.11 -9.22 -4.64
CA LEU A 117 20.85 -9.04 -3.20
C LEU A 117 19.36 -9.23 -2.88
N ALA A 118 18.47 -8.65 -3.68
CA ALA A 118 17.03 -8.81 -3.52
C ALA A 118 16.61 -10.29 -3.59
N ARG A 119 17.14 -11.05 -4.55
CA ARG A 119 16.86 -12.50 -4.67
C ARG A 119 17.32 -13.29 -3.45
N GLY A 120 18.54 -13.04 -2.95
CA GLY A 120 19.07 -13.71 -1.75
C GLY A 120 18.26 -13.38 -0.50
N MET A 121 17.95 -12.09 -0.31
CA MET A 121 17.11 -11.59 0.79
C MET A 121 15.72 -12.24 0.77
N ASN A 122 15.07 -12.26 -0.39
CA ASN A 122 13.74 -12.85 -0.54
C ASN A 122 13.74 -14.36 -0.26
N GLN A 123 14.82 -15.08 -0.63
CA GLN A 123 14.97 -16.49 -0.30
C GLN A 123 15.10 -16.69 1.21
N THR A 124 15.98 -15.91 1.86
CA THR A 124 16.14 -15.98 3.33
C THR A 124 14.85 -15.67 4.07
N ALA A 125 14.08 -14.69 3.60
CA ALA A 125 12.79 -14.34 4.19
C ALA A 125 11.78 -15.50 4.08
N ARG A 126 11.69 -16.14 2.91
CA ARG A 126 10.84 -17.31 2.69
C ARG A 126 11.23 -18.48 3.60
N ASP A 127 12.52 -18.78 3.71
CA ASP A 127 13.04 -19.88 4.54
C ASP A 127 12.72 -19.65 6.03
N LYS A 128 12.61 -18.38 6.44
CA LYS A 128 12.24 -17.97 7.81
C LYS A 128 10.74 -17.73 8.00
N GLY A 129 9.93 -17.86 6.96
CA GLY A 129 8.48 -17.62 7.02
C GLY A 129 8.11 -16.15 7.24
N VAL A 130 8.99 -15.21 6.88
CA VAL A 130 8.76 -13.77 6.99
C VAL A 130 8.25 -13.20 5.68
N ILE A 131 7.15 -12.46 5.73
CA ILE A 131 6.59 -11.80 4.54
C ILE A 131 7.38 -10.52 4.26
N VAL A 132 7.99 -10.43 3.07
CA VAL A 132 8.62 -9.18 2.61
C VAL A 132 7.70 -8.51 1.59
N ILE A 133 7.34 -7.24 1.84
CA ILE A 133 6.55 -6.39 0.94
C ILE A 133 7.49 -5.33 0.35
N GLY A 134 7.58 -5.27 -0.95
CA GLY A 134 8.58 -4.48 -1.67
C GLY A 134 9.77 -5.35 -2.12
N PRO A 135 10.87 -4.74 -2.59
CA PRO A 135 11.22 -3.30 -2.62
C PRO A 135 10.33 -2.42 -3.51
N ALA A 136 10.56 -1.11 -3.46
CA ALA A 136 9.85 -0.10 -4.25
C ALA A 136 8.33 -0.11 -3.99
N THR A 137 7.92 -0.05 -2.71
CA THR A 137 6.49 -0.08 -2.33
C THR A 137 6.09 1.04 -1.40
N VAL A 138 4.80 1.35 -1.41
CA VAL A 138 4.14 2.20 -0.41
C VAL A 138 3.57 1.38 0.75
N GLY A 139 3.54 0.05 0.64
CA GLY A 139 3.18 -0.87 1.72
C GLY A 139 1.90 -1.66 1.52
N ALA A 140 1.23 -1.95 2.62
CA ALA A 140 -0.01 -2.72 2.69
C ALA A 140 -0.97 -2.12 3.73
N ILE A 141 -2.23 -2.51 3.67
CA ILE A 141 -3.26 -2.06 4.62
C ILE A 141 -4.25 -3.18 4.89
N THR A 142 -4.63 -3.30 6.16
CA THR A 142 -5.87 -3.96 6.59
C THR A 142 -6.79 -2.87 7.12
N PRO A 143 -7.76 -2.40 6.33
CA PRO A 143 -8.65 -1.31 6.68
C PRO A 143 -9.32 -1.51 8.03
N GLY A 144 -9.35 -0.44 8.84
CA GLY A 144 -9.89 -0.49 10.21
C GLY A 144 -8.98 -1.17 11.24
N ALA A 145 -7.82 -1.71 10.84
CA ALA A 145 -6.88 -2.41 11.71
C ALA A 145 -5.47 -1.79 11.71
N PHE A 146 -4.78 -1.84 10.59
CA PHE A 146 -3.39 -1.41 10.49
C PHE A 146 -3.04 -0.94 9.09
N LYS A 147 -2.30 0.15 9.01
CA LYS A 147 -1.82 0.77 7.78
C LYS A 147 -0.30 0.83 7.79
N VAL A 148 0.31 0.38 6.73
CA VAL A 148 1.77 0.45 6.57
C VAL A 148 2.16 1.74 5.88
N ALA A 149 2.96 2.53 6.56
CA ALA A 149 3.64 3.72 6.00
C ALA A 149 2.72 4.67 5.19
N ASN A 150 3.03 4.87 3.91
CA ASN A 150 2.38 5.87 3.07
C ASN A 150 1.16 5.37 2.28
N ILE A 151 0.83 4.08 2.37
CA ILE A 151 -0.32 3.53 1.64
C ILE A 151 -1.62 4.25 2.02
N GLY A 152 -2.51 4.45 1.07
CA GLY A 152 -3.76 5.18 1.27
C GLY A 152 -3.60 6.71 1.32
N GLY A 153 -2.36 7.23 1.34
CA GLY A 153 -2.08 8.66 1.26
C GLY A 153 -2.47 9.44 2.52
N THR A 154 -3.21 10.54 2.35
CA THR A 154 -3.67 11.43 3.42
C THR A 154 -4.92 10.89 4.11
N ILE A 155 -5.27 11.43 5.28
CA ILE A 155 -6.51 11.05 5.99
C ILE A 155 -7.76 11.34 5.14
N THR A 156 -7.76 12.42 4.38
CA THR A 156 -8.85 12.71 3.44
C THR A 156 -9.04 11.57 2.43
N ASN A 157 -7.95 11.09 1.81
CA ASN A 157 -8.00 9.95 0.90
C ASN A 157 -8.42 8.65 1.63
N ILE A 158 -7.91 8.42 2.83
CA ILE A 158 -8.28 7.27 3.65
C ILE A 158 -9.80 7.22 3.86
N VAL A 159 -10.41 8.34 4.23
CA VAL A 159 -11.84 8.41 4.49
C VAL A 159 -12.63 8.31 3.18
N SER A 160 -12.29 9.08 2.15
CA SER A 160 -13.00 9.07 0.85
C SER A 160 -12.93 7.70 0.16
N SER A 161 -11.80 6.99 0.31
CA SER A 161 -11.61 5.64 -0.24
C SER A 161 -12.06 4.52 0.70
N LYS A 162 -12.80 4.83 1.78
CA LYS A 162 -13.30 3.87 2.78
C LYS A 162 -12.22 2.99 3.41
N LEU A 163 -10.96 3.44 3.44
CA LEU A 163 -9.84 2.68 4.02
C LEU A 163 -9.80 2.75 5.56
N HIS A 164 -10.67 3.52 6.18
CA HIS A 164 -10.82 3.60 7.64
C HIS A 164 -11.64 2.45 8.24
N ARG A 165 -12.32 1.66 7.41
CA ARG A 165 -13.09 0.47 7.78
C ARG A 165 -12.87 -0.67 6.79
N ALA A 166 -13.13 -1.90 7.21
CA ALA A 166 -13.08 -3.04 6.31
C ALA A 166 -14.22 -3.01 5.29
N GLY A 167 -13.91 -3.34 4.04
CA GLY A 167 -14.83 -3.73 2.99
C GLY A 167 -14.70 -5.22 2.70
N SER A 168 -15.04 -5.65 1.47
CA SER A 168 -15.02 -7.06 1.08
C SER A 168 -14.00 -7.40 -0.02
N CYS A 169 -13.32 -6.41 -0.59
CA CYS A 169 -12.35 -6.60 -1.69
C CYS A 169 -10.94 -6.91 -1.17
N GLY A 170 -10.30 -7.95 -1.69
CA GLY A 170 -8.86 -8.13 -1.63
C GLY A 170 -8.18 -7.42 -2.80
N LEU A 171 -7.25 -6.49 -2.55
CA LEU A 171 -6.56 -5.74 -3.61
C LEU A 171 -5.07 -6.04 -3.62
N VAL A 172 -4.55 -6.50 -4.75
CA VAL A 172 -3.10 -6.68 -4.96
C VAL A 172 -2.67 -5.93 -6.21
N THR A 173 -1.70 -5.03 -6.04
CA THR A 173 -1.16 -4.21 -7.13
C THR A 173 0.36 -4.23 -7.13
N ARG A 174 0.99 -4.00 -8.28
CA ARG A 174 2.41 -3.68 -8.32
C ARG A 174 2.66 -2.24 -7.90
N SER A 175 1.93 -1.33 -8.51
CA SER A 175 2.09 0.11 -8.31
C SER A 175 1.42 0.61 -7.05
N GLY A 176 2.16 1.34 -6.22
CA GLY A 176 1.61 2.00 -5.04
C GLY A 176 0.71 3.19 -5.37
N GLY A 177 1.02 3.94 -6.42
CA GLY A 177 0.17 5.05 -6.90
C GLY A 177 -1.18 4.55 -7.37
N LEU A 178 -1.18 3.52 -8.22
CA LEU A 178 -2.41 2.91 -8.72
C LEU A 178 -3.17 2.14 -7.63
N PHE A 179 -2.52 1.69 -6.56
CA PHE A 179 -3.21 1.17 -5.39
C PHE A 179 -4.17 2.21 -4.82
N ASN A 180 -3.71 3.45 -4.63
CA ASN A 180 -4.53 4.52 -4.07
C ASN A 180 -5.69 4.87 -5.01
N GLU A 181 -5.45 4.93 -6.31
CA GLU A 181 -6.49 5.19 -7.30
C GLU A 181 -7.53 4.08 -7.33
N LEU A 182 -7.10 2.81 -7.35
CA LEU A 182 -8.02 1.68 -7.30
C LEU A 182 -8.81 1.62 -6.00
N SER A 183 -8.21 1.99 -4.88
CA SER A 183 -8.93 2.07 -3.60
C SER A 183 -10.11 3.04 -3.69
N ASN A 184 -9.93 4.18 -4.35
CA ASN A 184 -11.00 5.14 -4.60
C ASN A 184 -12.05 4.58 -5.56
N ILE A 185 -11.63 3.99 -6.67
CA ILE A 185 -12.55 3.36 -7.65
C ILE A 185 -13.40 2.26 -6.98
N ILE A 186 -12.77 1.41 -6.16
CA ILE A 186 -13.48 0.34 -5.42
C ILE A 186 -14.48 0.95 -4.43
N SER A 187 -14.11 2.02 -3.72
CA SER A 187 -14.99 2.63 -2.73
C SER A 187 -16.25 3.27 -3.34
N ILE A 188 -16.17 3.71 -4.60
CA ILE A 188 -17.28 4.32 -5.34
C ILE A 188 -18.21 3.25 -5.92
N ASN A 189 -17.66 2.12 -6.37
CA ASN A 189 -18.39 1.09 -7.12
C ASN A 189 -18.72 -0.16 -6.31
N ALA A 190 -18.21 -0.24 -5.07
CA ALA A 190 -18.39 -1.35 -4.13
C ALA A 190 -18.28 -0.85 -2.68
N ASP A 191 -18.11 -1.77 -1.74
CA ASP A 191 -18.10 -1.50 -0.30
C ASP A 191 -16.71 -1.13 0.27
N GLY A 192 -15.63 -1.25 -0.51
CA GLY A 192 -14.26 -0.96 -0.08
C GLY A 192 -13.38 -2.21 0.00
N ILE A 193 -12.22 -2.05 0.63
CA ILE A 193 -11.15 -3.06 0.70
C ILE A 193 -11.16 -3.75 2.05
N ALA A 194 -11.08 -5.09 2.08
CA ALA A 194 -10.85 -5.89 3.28
C ALA A 194 -9.35 -5.97 3.61
N GLU A 195 -8.53 -6.13 2.58
CA GLU A 195 -7.08 -6.19 2.66
C GLU A 195 -6.45 -5.74 1.36
N GLY A 196 -5.37 -4.97 1.43
CA GLY A 196 -4.68 -4.49 0.26
C GLY A 196 -3.16 -4.50 0.37
N VAL A 197 -2.48 -4.89 -0.71
CA VAL A 197 -1.02 -4.97 -0.79
C VAL A 197 -0.51 -4.38 -2.09
N ALA A 198 0.37 -3.38 -1.99
CA ALA A 198 1.20 -2.94 -3.10
C ALA A 198 2.53 -3.70 -3.04
N ILE A 199 2.71 -4.70 -3.90
CA ILE A 199 3.86 -5.61 -3.81
C ILE A 199 5.20 -4.97 -4.18
N GLY A 200 5.19 -3.88 -4.97
CA GLY A 200 6.37 -3.12 -5.34
C GLY A 200 6.74 -3.19 -6.81
N GLY A 201 7.47 -2.16 -7.27
CA GLY A 201 7.86 -1.96 -8.67
C GLY A 201 9.20 -2.58 -9.06
N ASP A 202 10.02 -3.03 -8.11
CA ASP A 202 11.29 -3.68 -8.42
C ASP A 202 11.06 -5.04 -9.09
N ARG A 203 12.07 -5.49 -9.85
CA ARG A 203 11.98 -6.73 -10.63
C ARG A 203 11.80 -7.96 -9.75
N PHE A 204 12.46 -8.00 -8.59
CA PHE A 204 12.44 -9.11 -7.64
C PHE A 204 11.85 -8.67 -6.30
N VAL A 205 10.54 -8.68 -6.20
CA VAL A 205 9.80 -8.39 -4.96
C VAL A 205 9.75 -9.59 -4.03
N GLY A 206 9.54 -9.36 -2.74
CA GLY A 206 9.54 -10.40 -1.71
C GLY A 206 8.31 -11.29 -1.78
N SER A 207 7.12 -10.74 -1.55
CA SER A 207 5.84 -11.42 -1.77
C SER A 207 5.30 -11.04 -3.14
N VAL A 208 4.88 -12.03 -3.92
CA VAL A 208 4.34 -11.85 -5.27
C VAL A 208 2.81 -11.92 -5.28
N PHE A 209 2.18 -11.74 -6.43
CA PHE A 209 0.71 -11.76 -6.55
C PHE A 209 0.11 -13.02 -5.94
N ILE A 210 0.61 -14.20 -6.33
CA ILE A 210 0.03 -15.47 -5.91
C ILE A 210 0.13 -15.69 -4.39
N ASP A 211 1.21 -15.25 -3.74
CA ASP A 211 1.40 -15.39 -2.29
C ASP A 211 0.29 -14.65 -1.52
N ASN A 212 0.01 -13.40 -1.96
CA ASN A 212 -1.01 -12.56 -1.36
C ASN A 212 -2.42 -13.07 -1.67
N MET A 213 -2.69 -13.45 -2.92
CA MET A 213 -4.01 -13.92 -3.32
C MET A 213 -4.40 -15.25 -2.68
N LEU A 214 -3.47 -16.20 -2.51
CA LEU A 214 -3.72 -17.44 -1.78
C LEU A 214 -3.98 -17.21 -0.28
N ARG A 215 -3.39 -16.16 0.31
CA ARG A 215 -3.69 -15.76 1.69
C ARG A 215 -5.07 -15.11 1.77
N MET A 216 -5.40 -14.22 0.83
CA MET A 216 -6.72 -13.58 0.72
C MET A 216 -7.83 -14.59 0.41
N GLU A 217 -7.55 -15.67 -0.33
CA GLU A 217 -8.50 -16.77 -0.53
C GLU A 217 -8.96 -17.39 0.77
N LYS A 218 -8.04 -17.54 1.74
CA LYS A 218 -8.33 -18.11 3.07
C LYS A 218 -8.97 -17.09 4.04
N ASN A 219 -8.92 -15.80 3.72
CA ASN A 219 -9.50 -14.77 4.57
C ASN A 219 -11.02 -14.68 4.35
N PRO A 220 -11.87 -14.98 5.36
CA PRO A 220 -13.33 -14.96 5.19
C PRO A 220 -13.90 -13.57 4.93
N GLU A 221 -13.20 -12.50 5.32
CA GLU A 221 -13.62 -11.12 5.05
C GLU A 221 -13.47 -10.75 3.56
N VAL A 222 -12.54 -11.39 2.84
CA VAL A 222 -12.36 -11.18 1.42
C VAL A 222 -13.39 -12.00 0.65
N LYS A 223 -14.25 -11.36 -0.12
CA LYS A 223 -15.30 -12.01 -0.91
C LYS A 223 -14.96 -12.10 -2.41
N TYR A 224 -14.17 -11.17 -2.90
CA TYR A 224 -13.63 -11.14 -4.26
C TYR A 224 -12.27 -10.46 -4.25
N MET A 225 -11.50 -10.61 -5.31
CA MET A 225 -10.16 -10.06 -5.38
C MET A 225 -9.95 -9.22 -6.65
N ILE A 226 -9.14 -8.18 -6.54
CA ILE A 226 -8.69 -7.38 -7.68
C ILE A 226 -7.17 -7.49 -7.80
N LEU A 227 -6.71 -7.84 -9.01
CA LEU A 227 -5.31 -7.90 -9.38
C LEU A 227 -5.00 -6.82 -10.41
N LEU A 228 -4.12 -5.88 -10.07
CA LEU A 228 -3.55 -4.96 -11.05
C LEU A 228 -2.09 -5.34 -11.33
N GLY A 229 -1.90 -6.02 -12.46
CA GLY A 229 -0.60 -6.35 -13.02
C GLY A 229 -0.06 -5.25 -13.94
N GLU A 230 1.10 -5.50 -14.51
CA GLU A 230 1.73 -4.57 -15.46
C GLU A 230 2.46 -5.32 -16.56
N VAL A 231 2.86 -4.62 -17.61
CA VAL A 231 3.77 -5.11 -18.63
C VAL A 231 5.07 -5.62 -17.99
N GLY A 232 5.61 -6.72 -18.49
CA GLY A 232 6.85 -7.34 -17.99
C GLY A 232 6.61 -8.47 -16.98
N GLY A 233 7.55 -9.42 -16.95
CA GLY A 233 7.46 -10.60 -16.10
C GLY A 233 6.28 -11.53 -16.41
N THR A 234 6.13 -12.56 -15.60
CA THR A 234 5.16 -13.67 -15.85
C THR A 234 4.39 -14.08 -14.60
N GLU A 235 4.33 -13.23 -13.58
CA GLU A 235 3.77 -13.60 -12.26
C GLU A 235 2.25 -13.81 -12.31
N GLU A 236 1.53 -13.12 -13.21
CA GLU A 236 0.10 -13.26 -13.40
C GLU A 236 -0.30 -14.68 -13.87
N TYR A 237 0.59 -15.40 -14.57
CA TYR A 237 0.32 -16.77 -14.99
C TYR A 237 0.19 -17.76 -13.82
N LYS A 238 0.89 -17.52 -12.70
CA LYS A 238 0.74 -18.32 -11.48
C LYS A 238 -0.66 -18.15 -10.88
N VAL A 239 -1.23 -16.97 -11.00
CA VAL A 239 -2.63 -16.72 -10.57
C VAL A 239 -3.59 -17.45 -11.50
N ILE A 240 -3.35 -17.43 -12.81
CA ILE A 240 -4.12 -18.21 -13.79
C ILE A 240 -4.10 -19.71 -13.45
N GLU A 241 -2.92 -20.25 -13.14
CA GLU A 241 -2.76 -21.67 -12.73
C GLU A 241 -3.52 -21.99 -11.44
N ALA A 242 -3.47 -21.09 -10.46
CA ALA A 242 -4.19 -21.25 -9.20
C ALA A 242 -5.71 -21.26 -9.37
N ILE A 243 -6.24 -20.43 -10.27
CA ILE A 243 -7.67 -20.41 -10.60
C ILE A 243 -8.05 -21.71 -11.36
N LYS A 244 -7.27 -22.11 -12.36
CA LYS A 244 -7.52 -23.34 -13.12
C LYS A 244 -7.47 -24.60 -12.26
N SER A 245 -6.62 -24.61 -11.26
CA SER A 245 -6.51 -25.74 -10.30
C SER A 245 -7.54 -25.72 -9.18
N GLY A 246 -8.32 -24.63 -9.05
CA GLY A 246 -9.27 -24.44 -7.95
C GLY A 246 -8.62 -24.05 -6.62
N ALA A 247 -7.35 -23.66 -6.62
CA ALA A 247 -6.69 -23.10 -5.43
C ALA A 247 -7.16 -21.69 -5.09
N ILE A 248 -7.68 -20.96 -6.07
CA ILE A 248 -8.43 -19.71 -5.94
C ILE A 248 -9.82 -19.95 -6.51
N THR A 249 -10.83 -19.74 -5.68
CA THR A 249 -12.26 -19.96 -6.01
C THR A 249 -13.08 -18.69 -5.95
N LYS A 250 -12.63 -17.69 -5.20
CA LYS A 250 -13.26 -16.37 -5.13
C LYS A 250 -13.19 -15.67 -6.49
N PRO A 251 -14.20 -14.87 -6.87
CA PRO A 251 -14.15 -14.09 -8.10
C PRO A 251 -12.93 -13.19 -8.14
N VAL A 252 -12.24 -13.16 -9.28
CA VAL A 252 -11.07 -12.32 -9.52
C VAL A 252 -11.37 -11.38 -10.67
N ILE A 253 -11.15 -10.08 -10.45
CA ILE A 253 -11.14 -9.05 -11.48
C ILE A 253 -9.68 -8.70 -11.72
N ALA A 254 -9.22 -8.63 -12.95
CA ALA A 254 -7.83 -8.31 -13.23
C ALA A 254 -7.65 -7.42 -14.45
N TRP A 255 -6.58 -6.64 -14.40
CA TRP A 255 -6.07 -5.87 -15.53
C TRP A 255 -4.56 -5.75 -15.45
N CYS A 256 -3.87 -5.93 -16.58
CA CYS A 256 -2.47 -5.57 -16.73
C CYS A 256 -2.37 -4.24 -17.48
N ILE A 257 -1.71 -3.26 -16.85
CA ILE A 257 -1.42 -1.97 -17.46
C ILE A 257 -0.20 -2.06 -18.39
N GLY A 258 0.00 -1.03 -19.20
CA GLY A 258 1.14 -0.94 -20.11
C GLY A 258 0.84 -1.42 -21.53
N THR A 259 -0.43 -1.39 -21.96
CA THR A 259 -0.83 -1.70 -23.34
C THR A 259 -0.18 -0.79 -24.38
N ILE A 260 0.34 0.38 -23.98
CA ILE A 260 1.13 1.27 -24.82
C ILE A 260 2.44 0.61 -25.29
N ALA A 261 2.97 -0.37 -24.55
CA ALA A 261 4.24 -1.03 -24.85
C ALA A 261 4.29 -1.66 -26.25
N LYS A 262 3.13 -2.03 -26.81
CA LYS A 262 3.05 -2.57 -28.19
C LYS A 262 3.51 -1.62 -29.31
N TYR A 263 3.59 -0.33 -29.03
CA TYR A 263 4.01 0.69 -29.99
C TYR A 263 5.51 0.97 -29.92
N TYR A 264 6.24 0.28 -29.03
CA TYR A 264 7.67 0.44 -28.81
C TYR A 264 8.40 -0.87 -29.07
N ASP A 265 9.70 -0.76 -29.36
CA ASP A 265 10.57 -1.94 -29.48
C ASP A 265 10.65 -2.71 -28.16
N SER A 266 10.96 -4.01 -28.24
CA SER A 266 11.13 -4.86 -27.06
C SER A 266 12.22 -4.31 -26.12
N GLY A 267 12.04 -4.52 -24.82
CA GLY A 267 13.00 -4.13 -23.79
C GLY A 267 12.95 -2.67 -23.34
N VAL A 268 11.97 -1.88 -23.83
CA VAL A 268 11.72 -0.54 -23.25
C VAL A 268 11.13 -0.70 -21.87
N GLN A 269 11.69 0.03 -20.90
CA GLN A 269 11.23 0.06 -19.51
C GLN A 269 10.23 1.21 -19.31
N PHE A 270 9.06 0.90 -18.71
CA PHE A 270 7.97 1.83 -18.46
C PHE A 270 7.86 2.15 -16.96
N GLY A 271 8.73 3.02 -16.45
CA GLY A 271 8.77 3.41 -15.05
C GLY A 271 9.41 2.35 -14.14
N HIS A 272 8.63 1.43 -13.59
CA HIS A 272 9.14 0.37 -12.72
C HIS A 272 10.23 -0.48 -13.35
N ALA A 273 11.21 -0.92 -12.55
CA ALA A 273 12.29 -1.79 -13.03
C ALA A 273 11.78 -3.14 -13.59
N GLY A 274 10.61 -3.61 -13.10
CA GLY A 274 9.93 -4.80 -13.60
C GLY A 274 9.09 -4.58 -14.87
N ALA A 275 8.80 -3.34 -15.25
CA ALA A 275 7.89 -3.00 -16.34
C ALA A 275 8.61 -2.95 -17.72
N SER A 276 9.11 -4.09 -18.15
CA SER A 276 9.80 -4.25 -19.45
C SER A 276 9.49 -5.64 -20.02
N ALA A 277 8.87 -5.70 -21.21
CA ALA A 277 8.58 -6.94 -21.91
C ALA A 277 9.67 -7.28 -22.91
N ASN A 278 10.20 -8.49 -22.80
CA ASN A 278 11.21 -9.05 -23.74
C ASN A 278 10.61 -10.17 -24.61
N ALA A 279 9.41 -10.63 -24.29
CA ALA A 279 8.67 -11.64 -25.01
C ALA A 279 7.19 -11.26 -25.12
N GLU A 280 6.48 -11.80 -26.10
CA GLU A 280 5.06 -11.56 -26.30
C GLU A 280 4.22 -11.90 -25.07
N SER A 281 4.56 -13.00 -24.37
CA SER A 281 3.90 -13.44 -23.14
C SER A 281 4.03 -12.45 -21.98
N GLU A 282 4.99 -11.53 -22.03
CA GLU A 282 5.20 -10.49 -21.02
C GLU A 282 4.44 -9.19 -21.34
N THR A 283 3.79 -9.10 -22.50
CA THR A 283 2.99 -7.94 -22.87
C THR A 283 1.68 -7.88 -22.10
N ALA A 284 1.17 -6.68 -21.85
CA ALA A 284 -0.09 -6.48 -21.13
C ALA A 284 -1.28 -7.09 -21.88
N GLU A 285 -1.30 -6.98 -23.22
CA GLU A 285 -2.38 -7.56 -24.04
C GLU A 285 -2.43 -9.09 -23.92
N TYR A 286 -1.27 -9.74 -24.03
CA TYR A 286 -1.21 -11.20 -23.96
C TYR A 286 -1.65 -11.70 -22.58
N LYS A 287 -1.20 -11.04 -21.50
CA LYS A 287 -1.62 -11.35 -20.13
C LYS A 287 -3.12 -11.13 -19.93
N ASN A 288 -3.67 -9.98 -20.36
CA ASN A 288 -5.09 -9.70 -20.25
C ASN A 288 -5.93 -10.76 -20.99
N LYS A 289 -5.52 -11.16 -22.20
CA LYS A 289 -6.17 -12.23 -22.95
C LYS A 289 -6.10 -13.57 -22.20
N ALA A 290 -4.91 -13.96 -21.72
CA ALA A 290 -4.73 -15.23 -21.01
C ALA A 290 -5.53 -15.28 -19.70
N MET A 291 -5.65 -14.17 -18.99
CA MET A 291 -6.49 -14.05 -17.80
C MET A 291 -7.98 -14.21 -18.14
N ALA A 292 -8.45 -13.55 -19.18
CA ALA A 292 -9.85 -13.69 -19.64
C ALA A 292 -10.19 -15.14 -20.05
N GLU A 293 -9.28 -15.81 -20.78
CA GLU A 293 -9.42 -17.21 -21.18
C GLU A 293 -9.43 -18.17 -19.97
N ALA A 294 -8.87 -17.77 -18.84
CA ALA A 294 -8.90 -18.53 -17.59
C ALA A 294 -10.14 -18.28 -16.74
N GLY A 295 -11.09 -17.46 -17.20
CA GLY A 295 -12.32 -17.14 -16.48
C GLY A 295 -12.19 -15.99 -15.48
N ILE A 296 -11.10 -15.24 -15.52
CA ILE A 296 -10.92 -14.01 -14.73
C ILE A 296 -11.77 -12.90 -15.38
N HIS A 297 -12.39 -12.06 -14.56
CA HIS A 297 -13.17 -10.91 -15.03
C HIS A 297 -12.22 -9.80 -15.51
N VAL A 298 -11.91 -9.79 -16.80
CA VAL A 298 -11.04 -8.79 -17.43
C VAL A 298 -11.91 -7.79 -18.19
N PRO A 299 -11.85 -6.47 -17.88
CA PRO A 299 -12.57 -5.46 -18.64
C PRO A 299 -12.01 -5.30 -20.06
N ALA A 300 -12.75 -4.69 -20.97
CA ALA A 300 -12.28 -4.45 -22.34
C ALA A 300 -11.16 -3.40 -22.39
N THR A 301 -11.26 -2.39 -21.55
CA THR A 301 -10.24 -1.35 -21.34
C THR A 301 -10.10 -1.03 -19.86
N PHE A 302 -9.04 -0.32 -19.47
CA PHE A 302 -8.88 0.14 -18.08
C PHE A 302 -10.03 1.05 -17.63
N ASN A 303 -10.61 1.83 -18.55
CA ASN A 303 -11.73 2.71 -18.25
C ASN A 303 -13.03 1.96 -17.92
N ASP A 304 -13.14 0.70 -18.35
CA ASP A 304 -14.30 -0.15 -18.06
C ASP A 304 -14.16 -0.88 -16.71
N LEU A 305 -13.00 -0.77 -16.05
CA LEU A 305 -12.74 -1.44 -14.78
C LEU A 305 -13.74 -1.05 -13.68
N PRO A 306 -14.15 0.22 -13.50
CA PRO A 306 -15.17 0.59 -12.52
C PRO A 306 -16.51 -0.15 -12.73
N ALA A 307 -16.97 -0.23 -13.98
CA ALA A 307 -18.22 -0.94 -14.31
C ALA A 307 -18.10 -2.45 -14.05
N LYS A 308 -16.93 -3.04 -14.35
CA LYS A 308 -16.68 -4.46 -14.08
C LYS A 308 -16.62 -4.76 -12.57
N ILE A 309 -16.04 -3.87 -11.77
CA ILE A 309 -16.05 -3.98 -10.30
C ILE A 309 -17.49 -3.98 -9.78
N LYS A 310 -18.30 -3.02 -10.23
CA LYS A 310 -19.70 -2.91 -9.83
C LYS A 310 -20.51 -4.16 -10.20
N GLU A 311 -20.38 -4.64 -11.44
CA GLU A 311 -21.04 -5.85 -11.93
C GLU A 311 -20.74 -7.08 -11.05
N VAL A 312 -19.46 -7.33 -10.78
CA VAL A 312 -19.05 -8.48 -9.96
C VAL A 312 -19.52 -8.31 -8.52
N PHE A 313 -19.36 -7.12 -7.93
CA PHE A 313 -19.79 -6.85 -6.55
C PHE A 313 -21.30 -7.06 -6.38
N GLU A 314 -22.13 -6.52 -7.28
CA GLU A 314 -23.59 -6.69 -7.24
C GLU A 314 -24.00 -8.17 -7.37
N SER A 315 -23.27 -8.96 -8.17
CA SER A 315 -23.55 -10.39 -8.34
C SER A 315 -23.35 -11.22 -7.07
N LEU A 316 -22.54 -10.74 -6.13
CA LEU A 316 -22.22 -11.44 -4.88
C LEU A 316 -23.28 -11.25 -3.79
N ASN A 317 -24.23 -10.33 -3.98
CA ASN A 317 -25.28 -10.02 -3.01
C ASN A 317 -24.74 -9.82 -1.57
N ILE A 318 -23.61 -9.12 -1.46
CA ILE A 318 -22.97 -8.80 -0.17
C ILE A 318 -23.85 -7.80 0.57
N ALA A 319 -24.11 -8.06 1.85
CA ALA A 319 -24.87 -7.12 2.67
C ALA A 319 -24.08 -5.82 2.84
N ASP A 320 -24.80 -4.69 2.85
CA ASP A 320 -24.21 -3.38 3.05
C ASP A 320 -23.44 -3.35 4.40
N ILE A 321 -22.22 -2.86 4.35
CA ILE A 321 -21.41 -2.61 5.53
C ILE A 321 -21.80 -1.22 6.06
N PRO A 322 -22.29 -1.12 7.31
CA PRO A 322 -22.64 0.17 7.89
C PRO A 322 -21.44 1.12 7.90
N GLU A 323 -21.64 2.35 7.45
CA GLU A 323 -20.62 3.38 7.63
C GLU A 323 -20.44 3.67 9.11
N PRO A 324 -19.21 3.74 9.62
CA PRO A 324 -18.97 4.13 11.00
C PRO A 324 -19.43 5.59 11.22
N ASP A 325 -19.86 5.89 12.44
CA ASP A 325 -20.19 7.27 12.79
C ASP A 325 -18.93 8.14 12.77
N MET A 326 -18.73 8.84 11.66
CA MET A 326 -17.59 9.74 11.46
C MET A 326 -17.75 11.09 12.15
N SER A 327 -18.92 11.38 12.75
CA SER A 327 -19.13 12.60 13.55
C SER A 327 -18.26 12.59 14.82
N VAL A 328 -17.91 11.40 15.29
CA VAL A 328 -16.95 11.19 16.39
C VAL A 328 -15.52 11.00 15.92
N CYS A 329 -15.28 11.01 14.60
CA CYS A 329 -13.93 10.93 14.07
C CYS A 329 -13.20 12.23 14.42
N PRO A 330 -12.21 12.14 15.30
CA PRO A 330 -11.58 13.35 15.78
C PRO A 330 -10.82 14.02 14.63
N THR A 331 -11.01 15.29 14.48
CA THR A 331 -10.19 16.09 13.56
C THR A 331 -8.74 16.01 14.04
N VAL A 332 -7.86 15.45 13.23
CA VAL A 332 -6.43 15.44 13.52
C VAL A 332 -5.94 16.89 13.51
N ARG A 333 -5.80 17.48 14.69
CA ARG A 333 -5.27 18.84 14.83
C ARG A 333 -3.75 18.74 14.91
N ARG A 334 -3.08 19.21 13.89
CA ARG A 334 -1.65 19.48 13.93
C ARG A 334 -1.40 20.88 14.47
N SER A 335 -0.14 21.18 14.83
CA SER A 335 0.26 22.54 15.17
C SER A 335 -0.07 23.49 14.02
N LYS A 336 -0.27 24.78 14.32
CA LYS A 336 -0.63 25.81 13.32
C LYS A 336 0.31 25.85 12.10
N GLU A 337 1.52 25.35 12.24
CA GLU A 337 2.52 25.27 11.15
C GLU A 337 2.15 24.31 10.02
N PHE A 338 1.21 23.41 10.26
CA PHE A 338 0.76 22.41 9.29
C PHE A 338 -0.66 22.61 8.80
N ILE A 339 -1.32 23.68 9.21
CA ILE A 339 -2.67 24.04 8.75
C ILE A 339 -2.52 25.15 7.73
N CYS A 340 -2.85 24.88 6.49
CA CYS A 340 -2.94 25.89 5.46
C CYS A 340 -4.42 26.22 5.23
N THR A 341 -4.78 27.47 5.44
CA THR A 341 -6.10 27.98 5.09
C THR A 341 -6.02 28.55 3.69
N ILE A 342 -6.86 28.09 2.80
CA ILE A 342 -7.03 28.65 1.45
C ILE A 342 -8.35 29.38 1.45
N SER A 343 -8.32 30.66 1.17
CA SER A 343 -9.52 31.41 0.79
C SER A 343 -9.61 31.46 -0.73
N ASP A 344 -10.76 31.15 -1.28
CA ASP A 344 -11.07 31.43 -2.67
C ASP A 344 -11.52 32.89 -2.84
N ASP A 345 -11.67 33.35 -4.09
CA ASP A 345 -12.11 34.73 -4.42
C ASP A 345 -13.51 35.08 -3.90
N ARG A 346 -14.25 34.08 -3.37
CA ARG A 346 -15.58 34.26 -2.78
C ARG A 346 -15.52 34.39 -1.26
N GLY A 347 -14.32 34.34 -0.68
CA GLY A 347 -14.11 34.36 0.76
C GLY A 347 -14.38 33.03 1.47
N ASP A 348 -14.59 31.94 0.72
CA ASP A 348 -14.72 30.61 1.31
C ASP A 348 -13.34 30.10 1.74
N GLU A 349 -13.23 29.67 2.99
CA GLU A 349 -12.00 29.14 3.56
C GLU A 349 -12.02 27.62 3.58
N ALA A 350 -11.05 26.98 2.92
CA ALA A 350 -10.80 25.56 3.04
C ALA A 350 -9.50 25.29 3.80
N THR A 351 -9.56 24.50 4.84
CA THR A 351 -8.40 24.13 5.65
C THR A 351 -7.90 22.76 5.26
N TYR A 352 -6.65 22.68 4.78
CA TYR A 352 -5.97 21.45 4.43
C TYR A 352 -4.76 21.22 5.34
N ALA A 353 -4.66 20.05 5.92
CA ALA A 353 -3.48 19.68 6.71
C ALA A 353 -2.33 19.27 5.78
N GLY A 354 -1.29 20.06 5.72
CA GLY A 354 0.02 19.56 5.32
C GLY A 354 0.72 20.11 4.10
N PHE A 355 0.12 21.00 3.26
CA PHE A 355 0.85 21.64 2.16
C PHE A 355 0.34 23.06 1.89
N PRO A 356 1.22 24.01 1.55
CA PRO A 356 0.81 25.31 1.05
C PRO A 356 0.23 25.15 -0.37
N ILE A 357 -1.04 24.83 -0.47
CA ILE A 357 -1.73 24.75 -1.78
C ILE A 357 -1.88 26.14 -2.40
N SER A 358 -1.84 27.20 -1.57
CA SER A 358 -1.88 28.59 -2.03
C SER A 358 -0.76 28.97 -3.01
N SER A 359 0.35 28.20 -3.04
CA SER A 359 1.43 28.42 -4.02
C SER A 359 1.23 27.68 -5.35
N VAL A 360 0.22 26.82 -5.45
CA VAL A 360 0.05 25.89 -6.59
C VAL A 360 -1.28 26.11 -7.32
N ALA A 361 -2.30 26.61 -6.65
CA ALA A 361 -3.59 26.91 -7.24
C ALA A 361 -3.87 28.42 -7.13
N THR A 362 -3.44 29.21 -8.09
CA THR A 362 -3.96 30.56 -8.27
C THR A 362 -5.13 30.51 -9.25
N PRO A 363 -6.23 31.21 -8.98
CA PRO A 363 -7.40 31.25 -9.86
C PRO A 363 -7.09 31.67 -11.31
N ASP A 364 -6.00 32.43 -11.49
CA ASP A 364 -5.56 32.94 -12.80
C ASP A 364 -4.87 31.89 -13.70
N THR A 365 -4.53 30.71 -13.21
CA THR A 365 -3.80 29.71 -14.03
C THR A 365 -4.71 28.72 -14.75
N GLY A 366 -6.01 28.69 -14.46
CA GLY A 366 -6.97 27.74 -15.03
C GLY A 366 -6.66 26.27 -14.69
N LYS A 367 -5.75 26.04 -13.75
CA LYS A 367 -5.34 24.70 -13.33
C LYS A 367 -6.20 24.22 -12.16
N GLY A 368 -6.95 23.18 -12.38
CA GLY A 368 -7.71 22.50 -11.34
C GLY A 368 -6.81 21.66 -10.42
N ILE A 369 -7.37 21.19 -9.29
CA ILE A 369 -6.68 20.34 -8.32
C ILE A 369 -6.07 19.09 -8.98
N GLY A 370 -6.66 18.58 -10.07
CA GLY A 370 -6.13 17.47 -10.86
C GLY A 370 -4.77 17.75 -11.52
N ASP A 371 -4.50 19.00 -11.88
CA ASP A 371 -3.24 19.38 -12.54
C ASP A 371 -2.07 19.49 -11.54
N VAL A 372 -2.38 19.67 -10.27
CA VAL A 372 -1.40 19.73 -9.17
C VAL A 372 -0.86 18.34 -8.82
N VAL A 373 -1.69 17.33 -8.93
CA VAL A 373 -1.30 15.93 -8.68
C VAL A 373 -0.31 15.44 -9.73
N SER A 374 -0.39 15.92 -10.97
CA SER A 374 0.54 15.55 -12.05
C SER A 374 1.94 16.21 -11.94
N LEU A 375 2.11 17.23 -11.09
CA LEU A 375 3.39 17.91 -10.87
C LEU A 375 4.18 17.38 -9.65
N LEU A 376 3.61 16.48 -8.88
CA LEU A 376 4.21 15.89 -7.67
C LEU A 376 4.67 14.44 -7.88
N TRP A 377 4.71 13.99 -9.14
CA TRP A 377 5.24 12.66 -9.54
C TRP A 377 6.52 12.78 -10.36
#